data_fc88bb345cf3e8880efcbd9aee8f7028
#
_entry.id   fc88bb345cf3e8880efcbd9aee8f7028
#
_cell.length_a   1.000
_cell.length_b   1.000
_cell.length_c   1.000
_cell.angle_alpha   90.00
_cell.angle_beta   90.00
_cell.angle_gamma   90.00
#
_symmetry.space_group_name_H-M   'P 1'
#
loop_
_entity.id
_entity.type
_entity.pdbx_description
1 polymer ?
#
loop_
_entity_poly.entity_id
_entity_poly.type
_entity_poly.pdbx_seq_one_letter_code
_entity_poly.pdbx_strand_id
1 'polypeptide(L)'
;MEKIAHFIDIVEKAFSIAAPNFSNQESVKKATANKDDLGAQLRKDSYIKVPFVGDFNAGKSSLLNAMLGVDLLPTNILPETAVSYELYYDTQEKLEVWEDDRLVQTTGLSQIKNLNPKNFVKVYINNDFVKSQFDRNIVIVDMPGIDSGIEAHNNAILHYIQDGNYFVLLTDAEGGTLRQTAINFIDEVKKYGADVAVVISKVDKKSVEDIPGIKATVEKIARLYVGSD
;
A
#
# COMPACT_ATOMS: atom_id res chain seq x y z
N MET A 1 2.16 -10.34 13.50
CA MET A 1 1.91 -9.23 14.45
C MET A 1 2.07 -9.65 15.91
N GLU A 2 1.44 -10.71 16.34
CA GLU A 2 1.52 -11.23 17.71
C GLU A 2 2.98 -11.48 18.18
N LYS A 3 3.85 -12.01 17.30
CA LYS A 3 5.28 -12.22 17.59
C LYS A 3 6.07 -10.93 17.79
N ILE A 4 5.76 -9.87 17.02
CA ILE A 4 6.43 -8.57 17.14
C ILE A 4 6.00 -7.87 18.43
N ALA A 5 4.69 -7.86 18.72
CA ALA A 5 4.17 -7.34 19.99
C ALA A 5 4.77 -8.06 21.20
N HIS A 6 4.87 -9.37 21.11
CA HIS A 6 5.52 -10.19 22.15
C HIS A 6 7.02 -9.88 22.30
N PHE A 7 7.73 -9.67 21.19
CA PHE A 7 9.15 -9.28 21.21
C PHE A 7 9.35 -7.90 21.84
N ILE A 8 8.50 -6.91 21.48
CA ILE A 8 8.52 -5.56 22.09
C ILE A 8 8.29 -5.66 23.61
N ASP A 9 7.30 -6.45 24.07
CA ASP A 9 7.02 -6.66 25.50
C ASP A 9 8.21 -7.28 26.24
N ILE A 10 8.90 -8.24 25.61
CA ILE A 10 10.13 -8.82 26.18
C ILE A 10 11.23 -7.77 26.32
N VAL A 11 11.44 -6.94 25.29
CA VAL A 11 12.46 -5.87 25.31
C VAL A 11 12.13 -4.83 26.38
N GLU A 12 10.87 -4.43 26.51
CA GLU A 12 10.42 -3.49 27.55
C GLU A 12 10.60 -4.05 28.95
N LYS A 13 10.26 -5.31 29.18
CA LYS A 13 10.47 -6.00 30.47
C LYS A 13 11.95 -6.13 30.80
N ALA A 14 12.77 -6.57 29.85
CA ALA A 14 14.21 -6.67 30.03
C ALA A 14 14.84 -5.33 30.38
N PHE A 15 14.43 -4.27 29.71
CA PHE A 15 14.89 -2.91 29.96
C PHE A 15 14.48 -2.41 31.35
N SER A 16 13.25 -2.66 31.79
CA SER A 16 12.75 -2.26 33.11
C SER A 16 13.54 -2.92 34.26
N ILE A 17 14.01 -4.14 34.04
CA ILE A 17 14.85 -4.87 35.01
C ILE A 17 16.30 -4.36 35.01
N ALA A 18 16.82 -4.04 33.83
CA ALA A 18 18.22 -3.64 33.65
C ALA A 18 18.48 -2.16 34.00
N ALA A 19 17.55 -1.27 33.67
CA ALA A 19 17.71 0.19 33.79
C ALA A 19 18.12 0.65 35.23
N PRO A 20 17.56 0.12 36.33
CA PRO A 20 17.95 0.50 37.66
C PRO A 20 19.41 0.15 38.02
N ASN A 21 20.03 -0.79 37.29
CA ASN A 21 21.38 -1.28 37.54
C ASN A 21 22.45 -0.53 36.72
N PHE A 22 22.07 0.40 35.87
CA PHE A 22 23.04 1.22 35.15
C PHE A 22 23.62 2.30 36.07
N SER A 23 24.96 2.29 36.23
CA SER A 23 25.68 3.23 37.08
C SER A 23 25.77 4.66 36.54
N ASN A 24 25.36 4.89 35.30
CA ASN A 24 25.48 6.18 34.62
C ASN A 24 24.17 6.60 33.97
N GLN A 25 23.65 7.76 34.36
CA GLN A 25 22.41 8.35 33.81
C GLN A 25 22.45 8.58 32.29
N GLU A 26 23.64 8.88 31.74
CA GLU A 26 23.82 9.07 30.30
C GLU A 26 23.65 7.74 29.55
N SER A 27 24.17 6.65 30.11
CA SER A 27 23.96 5.29 29.55
C SER A 27 22.49 4.88 29.57
N VAL A 28 21.75 5.23 30.63
CA VAL A 28 20.29 4.99 30.71
C VAL A 28 19.56 5.79 29.64
N LYS A 29 19.86 7.08 29.46
CA LYS A 29 19.26 7.91 28.41
C LYS A 29 19.51 7.36 27.01
N LYS A 30 20.75 6.97 26.73
CA LYS A 30 21.09 6.35 25.41
C LYS A 30 20.36 5.04 25.18
N ALA A 31 20.32 4.17 26.20
CA ALA A 31 19.63 2.89 26.10
C ALA A 31 18.10 3.07 25.93
N THR A 32 17.49 4.06 26.61
CA THR A 32 16.07 4.41 26.44
C THR A 32 15.80 4.90 25.02
N ALA A 33 16.60 5.83 24.52
CA ALA A 33 16.46 6.36 23.16
C ALA A 33 16.57 5.25 22.10
N ASN A 34 17.56 4.35 22.24
CA ASN A 34 17.72 3.21 21.33
C ASN A 34 16.54 2.22 21.41
N LYS A 35 16.01 1.96 22.62
CA LYS A 35 14.81 1.11 22.79
C LYS A 35 13.58 1.73 22.11
N ASP A 36 13.37 3.03 22.31
CA ASP A 36 12.22 3.74 21.75
C ASP A 36 12.32 3.81 20.22
N ASP A 37 13.53 4.01 19.67
CA ASP A 37 13.81 3.97 18.25
C ASP A 37 13.59 2.56 17.66
N LEU A 38 14.09 1.52 18.31
CA LEU A 38 13.85 0.13 17.92
C LEU A 38 12.35 -0.21 17.97
N GLY A 39 11.64 0.21 19.02
CA GLY A 39 10.20 0.02 19.14
C GLY A 39 9.41 0.77 18.04
N ALA A 40 9.88 1.96 17.65
CA ALA A 40 9.30 2.71 16.56
C ALA A 40 9.58 2.06 15.18
N GLN A 41 10.81 1.58 14.96
CA GLN A 41 11.19 0.85 13.74
C GLN A 41 10.38 -0.45 13.61
N LEU A 42 10.32 -1.29 14.65
CA LEU A 42 9.56 -2.55 14.65
C LEU A 42 8.05 -2.32 14.41
N ARG A 43 7.48 -1.20 14.92
CA ARG A 43 6.10 -0.82 14.64
C ARG A 43 5.93 -0.32 13.21
N LYS A 44 6.92 0.40 12.67
CA LYS A 44 6.92 0.92 11.30
C LYS A 44 6.97 -0.20 10.26
N ASP A 45 7.72 -1.27 10.57
CA ASP A 45 7.83 -2.49 9.73
C ASP A 45 6.64 -3.45 9.90
N SER A 46 5.70 -3.14 10.81
CA SER A 46 4.55 -4.03 11.11
C SER A 46 3.29 -3.73 10.31
N TYR A 47 3.27 -2.67 9.48
CA TYR A 47 2.10 -2.39 8.66
C TYR A 47 2.00 -3.34 7.48
N ILE A 48 0.80 -3.92 7.31
CA ILE A 48 0.45 -4.64 6.10
C ILE A 48 0.15 -3.62 5.02
N LYS A 49 0.98 -3.56 3.99
CA LYS A 49 0.70 -2.74 2.82
C LYS A 49 -0.28 -3.46 1.91
N VAL A 50 -1.32 -2.77 1.47
CA VAL A 50 -2.34 -3.27 0.56
C VAL A 50 -2.30 -2.45 -0.73
N PRO A 51 -1.49 -2.86 -1.72
CA PRO A 51 -1.39 -2.18 -2.99
C PRO A 51 -2.65 -2.39 -3.84
N PHE A 52 -3.20 -1.29 -4.35
CA PHE A 52 -4.23 -1.26 -5.38
C PHE A 52 -3.56 -1.21 -6.75
N VAL A 53 -3.66 -2.29 -7.48
CA VAL A 53 -3.03 -2.51 -8.78
C VAL A 53 -4.09 -2.70 -9.88
N GLY A 54 -3.70 -2.62 -11.11
CA GLY A 54 -4.58 -2.82 -12.28
C GLY A 54 -4.11 -1.99 -13.45
N ASP A 55 -4.71 -2.21 -14.60
CA ASP A 55 -4.36 -1.51 -15.83
C ASP A 55 -4.49 0.02 -15.68
N PHE A 56 -3.82 0.74 -16.57
CA PHE A 56 -4.04 2.18 -16.71
C PHE A 56 -5.54 2.45 -16.94
N ASN A 57 -6.08 3.46 -16.29
CA ASN A 57 -7.50 3.78 -16.31
C ASN A 57 -8.46 2.72 -15.70
N ALA A 58 -7.99 1.69 -15.02
CA ALA A 58 -8.87 0.78 -14.29
C ALA A 58 -9.66 1.46 -13.15
N GLY A 59 -9.30 2.70 -12.80
CA GLY A 59 -10.02 3.51 -11.80
C GLY A 59 -9.48 3.37 -10.37
N LYS A 60 -8.24 2.95 -10.18
CA LYS A 60 -7.59 2.79 -8.86
C LYS A 60 -7.67 4.07 -8.03
N SER A 61 -7.02 5.14 -8.48
CA SER A 61 -6.99 6.42 -7.77
C SER A 61 -8.39 7.03 -7.61
N SER A 62 -9.27 6.86 -8.60
CA SER A 62 -10.67 7.31 -8.51
C SER A 62 -11.45 6.56 -7.42
N LEU A 63 -11.27 5.24 -7.31
CA LEU A 63 -11.87 4.43 -6.25
C LEU A 63 -11.35 4.87 -4.88
N LEU A 64 -10.04 5.03 -4.74
CA LEU A 64 -9.42 5.47 -3.49
C LEU A 64 -9.87 6.89 -3.11
N ASN A 65 -9.95 7.82 -4.05
CA ASN A 65 -10.50 9.16 -3.81
C ASN A 65 -11.96 9.11 -3.34
N ALA A 66 -12.77 8.22 -3.92
CA ALA A 66 -14.15 8.01 -3.46
C ALA A 66 -14.21 7.44 -2.04
N MET A 67 -13.31 6.52 -1.67
CA MET A 67 -13.19 5.98 -0.31
C MET A 67 -12.69 7.02 0.69
N LEU A 68 -11.78 7.91 0.26
CA LEU A 68 -11.30 9.04 1.04
C LEU A 68 -12.36 10.14 1.23
N GLY A 69 -13.37 10.22 0.33
CA GLY A 69 -14.33 11.31 0.27
C GLY A 69 -13.75 12.64 -0.21
N VAL A 70 -12.53 12.64 -0.75
CA VAL A 70 -11.83 13.83 -1.29
C VAL A 70 -11.06 13.47 -2.56
N ASP A 71 -10.94 14.43 -3.50
CA ASP A 71 -10.14 14.29 -4.72
C ASP A 71 -8.67 14.64 -4.45
N LEU A 72 -7.98 13.74 -3.76
CA LEU A 72 -6.59 13.91 -3.34
C LEU A 72 -5.60 13.30 -4.33
N LEU A 73 -5.74 11.99 -4.59
CA LEU A 73 -4.80 11.23 -5.43
C LEU A 73 -4.96 11.65 -6.90
N PRO A 74 -3.84 11.85 -7.62
CA PRO A 74 -3.90 12.19 -9.05
C PRO A 74 -4.55 11.08 -9.86
N THR A 75 -5.56 11.42 -10.68
CA THR A 75 -6.30 10.45 -11.52
C THR A 75 -5.85 10.44 -12.99
N ASN A 76 -5.14 11.48 -13.44
CA ASN A 76 -4.66 11.66 -14.80
C ASN A 76 -3.13 11.69 -14.84
N ILE A 77 -2.50 10.67 -14.29
CA ILE A 77 -1.04 10.54 -14.33
C ILE A 77 -0.66 10.04 -15.73
N LEU A 78 0.30 10.72 -16.36
CA LEU A 78 0.88 10.21 -17.61
C LEU A 78 1.52 8.84 -17.34
N PRO A 79 1.45 7.89 -18.28
CA PRO A 79 2.03 6.55 -18.10
C PRO A 79 3.51 6.55 -17.72
N GLU A 80 4.21 7.65 -17.97
CA GLU A 80 5.65 7.82 -17.73
C GLU A 80 6.01 8.05 -16.25
N THR A 81 5.02 8.32 -15.38
CA THR A 81 5.26 8.55 -13.94
C THR A 81 4.95 7.31 -13.12
N ALA A 82 5.99 6.56 -12.78
CA ALA A 82 5.90 5.34 -11.97
C ALA A 82 5.91 5.68 -10.48
N VAL A 83 4.87 6.32 -9.96
CA VAL A 83 4.77 6.74 -8.57
C VAL A 83 3.72 5.94 -7.82
N SER A 84 4.08 5.40 -6.66
CA SER A 84 3.12 4.87 -5.70
C SER A 84 2.86 5.87 -4.57
N TYR A 85 1.61 5.92 -4.09
CA TYR A 85 1.19 6.76 -2.97
C TYR A 85 0.75 5.87 -1.81
N GLU A 86 1.49 5.93 -0.69
CA GLU A 86 1.18 5.20 0.54
C GLU A 86 0.37 6.09 1.48
N LEU A 87 -0.84 5.66 1.89
CA LEU A 87 -1.74 6.44 2.73
C LEU A 87 -1.54 6.12 4.21
N TYR A 88 -1.03 7.07 4.97
CA TYR A 88 -0.84 7.01 6.41
C TYR A 88 -1.79 7.97 7.12
N TYR A 89 -2.27 7.59 8.29
CA TYR A 89 -3.03 8.50 9.14
C TYR A 89 -2.07 9.36 9.98
N ASP A 90 -2.29 10.67 9.94
CA ASP A 90 -1.69 11.63 10.87
C ASP A 90 -2.61 12.85 11.00
N THR A 91 -2.60 13.49 12.17
CA THR A 91 -3.28 14.78 12.40
C THR A 91 -2.51 15.94 11.77
N GLN A 92 -1.21 15.79 11.53
CA GLN A 92 -0.36 16.74 10.81
C GLN A 92 -0.23 16.31 9.36
N GLU A 93 -1.06 16.88 8.50
CA GLU A 93 -1.09 16.53 7.09
C GLU A 93 0.17 16.99 6.35
N LYS A 94 0.80 16.06 5.64
CA LYS A 94 2.01 16.30 4.86
C LYS A 94 2.22 15.24 3.78
N LEU A 95 3.09 15.55 2.85
CA LEU A 95 3.67 14.61 1.89
C LEU A 95 5.15 14.42 2.20
N GLU A 96 5.60 13.20 2.16
CA GLU A 96 7.02 12.85 2.16
C GLU A 96 7.38 12.15 0.84
N VAL A 97 8.27 12.76 0.07
CA VAL A 97 8.77 12.20 -1.18
C VAL A 97 10.02 11.40 -0.90
N TRP A 98 10.05 10.16 -1.36
CA TRP A 98 11.14 9.23 -1.13
C TRP A 98 11.74 8.77 -2.46
N GLU A 99 13.08 8.79 -2.56
CA GLU A 99 13.85 8.26 -3.68
C GLU A 99 14.96 7.36 -3.11
N ASP A 100 15.08 6.13 -3.62
CA ASP A 100 16.07 5.13 -3.19
C ASP A 100 16.16 5.00 -1.65
N ASP A 101 14.98 4.84 -1.01
CA ASP A 101 14.80 4.74 0.45
C ASP A 101 15.28 5.96 1.25
N ARG A 102 15.46 7.11 0.60
CA ARG A 102 15.83 8.38 1.25
C ARG A 102 14.70 9.39 1.14
N LEU A 103 14.39 10.04 2.25
CA LEU A 103 13.50 11.19 2.25
C LEU A 103 14.19 12.37 1.55
N VAL A 104 13.64 12.79 0.40
CA VAL A 104 14.21 13.90 -0.40
C VAL A 104 13.43 15.20 -0.24
N GLN A 105 12.13 15.13 0.09
CA GLN A 105 11.30 16.31 0.23
C GLN A 105 10.15 16.07 1.20
N THR A 106 9.80 17.08 2.00
CA THR A 106 8.55 17.16 2.76
C THR A 106 7.78 18.40 2.32
N THR A 107 6.47 18.27 2.04
CA THR A 107 5.62 19.38 1.58
C THR A 107 4.16 19.17 1.99
N GLY A 108 3.28 20.13 1.70
CA GLY A 108 1.84 20.04 2.01
C GLY A 108 1.05 19.25 0.96
N LEU A 109 -0.15 18.74 1.35
CA LEU A 109 -1.04 17.94 0.49
C LEU A 109 -1.40 18.64 -0.82
N SER A 110 -1.52 19.97 -0.84
CA SER A 110 -1.84 20.75 -2.06
C SER A 110 -0.85 20.57 -3.19
N GLN A 111 0.38 20.09 -2.90
CA GLN A 111 1.42 19.88 -3.91
C GLN A 111 1.36 18.50 -4.56
N ILE A 112 0.50 17.58 -4.12
CA ILE A 112 0.48 16.18 -4.59
C ILE A 112 0.36 16.06 -6.12
N LYS A 113 -0.45 16.91 -6.76
CA LYS A 113 -0.65 16.93 -8.23
C LYS A 113 0.51 17.57 -9.00
N ASN A 114 1.40 18.28 -8.30
CA ASN A 114 2.57 18.96 -8.89
C ASN A 114 3.88 18.20 -8.65
N LEU A 115 3.84 17.10 -7.90
CA LEU A 115 5.00 16.27 -7.66
C LEU A 115 5.35 15.45 -8.91
N ASN A 116 6.64 15.30 -9.15
CA ASN A 116 7.18 14.39 -10.16
C ASN A 116 8.24 13.48 -9.48
N PRO A 117 7.84 12.67 -8.50
CA PRO A 117 8.76 11.79 -7.79
C PRO A 117 9.15 10.59 -8.64
N LYS A 118 10.29 9.98 -8.31
CA LYS A 118 10.80 8.81 -9.04
C LYS A 118 10.39 7.48 -8.42
N ASN A 119 10.07 7.44 -7.11
CA ASN A 119 9.81 6.19 -6.40
C ASN A 119 8.44 6.19 -5.71
N PHE A 120 8.32 6.67 -4.47
CA PHE A 120 7.05 6.68 -3.76
C PHE A 120 6.84 7.91 -2.89
N VAL A 121 5.59 8.19 -2.58
CA VAL A 121 5.16 9.30 -1.73
C VAL A 121 4.38 8.75 -0.55
N LYS A 122 4.79 9.06 0.67
CA LYS A 122 3.97 8.85 1.87
C LYS A 122 3.05 10.05 2.05
N VAL A 123 1.77 9.77 2.07
CA VAL A 123 0.69 10.74 2.23
C VAL A 123 0.14 10.62 3.63
N TYR A 124 0.46 11.58 4.49
CA TYR A 124 -0.09 11.67 5.85
C TYR A 124 -1.32 12.55 5.82
N ILE A 125 -2.47 11.96 6.17
CA ILE A 125 -3.77 12.64 6.07
C ILE A 125 -4.64 12.36 7.30
N ASN A 126 -5.33 13.41 7.78
CA ASN A 126 -6.35 13.29 8.82
C ASN A 126 -7.70 12.92 8.20
N ASN A 127 -7.91 11.63 7.97
CA ASN A 127 -9.09 11.09 7.31
C ASN A 127 -9.60 9.85 8.04
N ASP A 128 -10.90 9.77 8.31
CA ASP A 128 -11.51 8.70 9.11
C ASP A 128 -11.36 7.32 8.46
N PHE A 129 -11.47 7.23 7.13
CA PHE A 129 -11.26 5.98 6.40
C PHE A 129 -9.80 5.50 6.57
N VAL A 130 -8.82 6.38 6.33
CA VAL A 130 -7.40 6.05 6.50
C VAL A 130 -7.11 5.68 7.95
N LYS A 131 -7.66 6.44 8.91
CA LYS A 131 -7.52 6.15 10.34
C LYS A 131 -8.02 4.75 10.67
N SER A 132 -9.19 4.36 10.17
CA SER A 132 -9.78 3.05 10.45
C SER A 132 -8.93 1.88 9.91
N GLN A 133 -8.21 2.08 8.81
CA GLN A 133 -7.27 1.09 8.28
C GLN A 133 -5.94 1.10 9.07
N PHE A 134 -5.44 2.29 9.36
CA PHE A 134 -4.19 2.49 10.09
C PHE A 134 -4.25 1.90 11.52
N ASP A 135 -5.39 2.05 12.21
CA ASP A 135 -5.65 1.45 13.52
C ASP A 135 -5.62 -0.11 13.48
N ARG A 136 -5.78 -0.70 12.28
CA ARG A 136 -5.66 -2.15 12.02
C ARG A 136 -4.26 -2.54 11.50
N ASN A 137 -3.31 -1.63 11.53
CA ASN A 137 -1.98 -1.76 10.93
C ASN A 137 -2.00 -2.01 9.40
N ILE A 138 -2.96 -1.43 8.69
CA ILE A 138 -3.08 -1.50 7.24
C ILE A 138 -2.72 -0.14 6.65
N VAL A 139 -1.84 -0.16 5.65
CA VAL A 139 -1.49 0.99 4.80
C VAL A 139 -1.96 0.69 3.39
N ILE A 140 -2.85 1.53 2.88
CA ILE A 140 -3.34 1.44 1.51
C ILE A 140 -2.32 2.11 0.59
N VAL A 141 -2.06 1.48 -0.56
CA VAL A 141 -1.12 1.99 -1.55
C VAL A 141 -1.79 2.12 -2.90
N ASP A 142 -1.79 3.32 -3.47
CA ASP A 142 -2.18 3.55 -4.87
C ASP A 142 -0.96 3.30 -5.77
N MET A 143 -1.07 2.30 -6.65
CA MET A 143 0.01 1.87 -7.53
C MET A 143 -0.15 2.44 -8.95
N PRO A 144 0.95 2.64 -9.69
CA PRO A 144 0.88 2.93 -11.11
C PRO A 144 0.23 1.78 -11.91
N GLY A 145 -0.18 2.03 -13.15
CA GLY A 145 -0.77 1.00 -14.02
C GLY A 145 0.22 -0.10 -14.40
N ILE A 146 -0.23 -1.36 -14.37
CA ILE A 146 0.61 -2.53 -14.67
C ILE A 146 0.87 -2.75 -16.17
N ASP A 147 0.12 -2.09 -17.03
CA ASP A 147 0.17 -2.18 -18.50
C ASP A 147 1.07 -1.14 -19.17
N SER A 148 1.76 -0.32 -18.39
CA SER A 148 2.56 0.79 -18.90
C SER A 148 3.84 0.37 -19.64
N GLY A 149 4.27 -0.89 -19.51
CA GLY A 149 5.50 -1.41 -20.13
C GLY A 149 6.80 -0.79 -19.60
N ILE A 150 6.73 0.02 -18.54
CA ILE A 150 7.87 0.71 -17.96
C ILE A 150 8.51 -0.18 -16.88
N GLU A 151 9.82 -0.40 -16.99
CA GLU A 151 10.61 -1.22 -16.07
C GLU A 151 10.51 -0.73 -14.60
N ALA A 152 10.39 0.59 -14.41
CA ALA A 152 10.19 1.19 -13.09
C ALA A 152 8.88 0.74 -12.40
N HIS A 153 7.82 0.39 -13.15
CA HIS A 153 6.58 -0.15 -12.59
C HIS A 153 6.77 -1.55 -12.03
N ASN A 154 7.57 -2.39 -12.70
CA ASN A 154 7.92 -3.71 -12.20
C ASN A 154 8.73 -3.60 -10.90
N ASN A 155 9.66 -2.65 -10.81
CA ASN A 155 10.45 -2.41 -9.60
C ASN A 155 9.57 -1.93 -8.43
N ALA A 156 8.59 -1.04 -8.68
CA ALA A 156 7.62 -0.63 -7.68
C ALA A 156 6.79 -1.81 -7.16
N ILE A 157 6.33 -2.70 -8.06
CA ILE A 157 5.58 -3.91 -7.69
C ILE A 157 6.46 -4.85 -6.86
N LEU A 158 7.70 -5.10 -7.29
CA LEU A 158 8.64 -5.98 -6.58
C LEU A 158 8.93 -5.50 -5.16
N HIS A 159 9.02 -4.18 -4.94
CA HIS A 159 9.19 -3.62 -3.60
C HIS A 159 8.06 -4.04 -2.66
N TYR A 160 6.81 -4.06 -3.13
CA TYR A 160 5.67 -4.47 -2.30
C TYR A 160 5.48 -5.99 -2.23
N ILE A 161 5.90 -6.75 -3.22
CA ILE A 161 5.83 -8.23 -3.21
C ILE A 161 6.73 -8.80 -2.10
N GLN A 162 7.93 -8.24 -1.91
CA GLN A 162 8.90 -8.73 -0.92
C GLN A 162 8.38 -8.61 0.52
N ASP A 163 7.47 -7.69 0.78
CA ASP A 163 6.86 -7.49 2.10
C ASP A 163 5.72 -8.50 2.40
N GLY A 164 5.43 -9.46 1.51
CA GLY A 164 4.41 -10.51 1.71
C GLY A 164 2.97 -9.98 1.78
N ASN A 165 2.66 -8.97 0.98
CA ASN A 165 1.43 -8.20 1.09
C ASN A 165 0.22 -8.84 0.37
N TYR A 166 -0.96 -8.32 0.68
CA TYR A 166 -2.20 -8.58 -0.04
C TYR A 166 -2.37 -7.53 -1.14
N PHE A 167 -2.71 -7.95 -2.34
CA PHE A 167 -2.97 -7.05 -3.46
C PHE A 167 -4.46 -6.96 -3.77
N VAL A 168 -4.92 -5.75 -4.13
CA VAL A 168 -6.25 -5.52 -4.67
C VAL A 168 -6.09 -5.20 -6.16
N LEU A 169 -6.45 -6.16 -7.02
CA LEU A 169 -6.36 -6.03 -8.47
C LEU A 169 -7.66 -5.50 -9.02
N LEU A 170 -7.64 -4.29 -9.59
CA LEU A 170 -8.79 -3.71 -10.29
C LEU A 170 -8.75 -4.08 -11.78
N THR A 171 -9.89 -4.60 -12.25
CA THR A 171 -10.18 -4.77 -13.68
C THR A 171 -11.45 -4.02 -14.02
N ASP A 172 -11.51 -3.35 -15.19
CA ASP A 172 -12.72 -2.65 -15.58
C ASP A 172 -13.77 -3.60 -16.22
N ALA A 173 -15.05 -3.31 -15.99
CA ALA A 173 -16.14 -4.07 -16.56
C ALA A 173 -16.25 -3.93 -18.10
N GLU A 174 -15.60 -2.91 -18.70
CA GLU A 174 -15.67 -2.63 -20.12
C GLU A 174 -15.03 -3.75 -20.94
N GLY A 175 -13.93 -4.36 -20.43
CA GLY A 175 -13.27 -5.50 -21.07
C GLY A 175 -14.03 -6.82 -20.93
N GLY A 176 -14.95 -6.95 -19.99
CA GLY A 176 -15.77 -8.15 -19.76
C GLY A 176 -14.99 -9.39 -19.26
N THR A 177 -13.68 -9.26 -19.06
CA THR A 177 -12.77 -10.36 -18.67
C THR A 177 -11.52 -9.81 -17.99
N LEU A 178 -10.70 -10.69 -17.40
CA LEU A 178 -9.34 -10.33 -17.00
C LEU A 178 -8.43 -10.23 -18.23
N ARG A 179 -7.70 -9.11 -18.34
CA ARG A 179 -6.69 -8.93 -19.39
C ARG A 179 -5.45 -9.77 -19.10
N GLN A 180 -4.66 -10.04 -20.14
CA GLN A 180 -3.44 -10.83 -19.99
C GLN A 180 -2.43 -10.19 -19.03
N THR A 181 -2.36 -8.85 -18.97
CA THR A 181 -1.54 -8.09 -18.01
C THR A 181 -1.91 -8.41 -16.56
N ALA A 182 -3.22 -8.45 -16.27
CA ALA A 182 -3.74 -8.81 -14.94
C ALA A 182 -3.43 -10.28 -14.59
N ILE A 183 -3.58 -11.20 -15.54
CA ILE A 183 -3.24 -12.61 -15.37
C ILE A 183 -1.75 -12.79 -15.08
N ASN A 184 -0.89 -12.17 -15.87
CA ASN A 184 0.57 -12.22 -15.67
C ASN A 184 0.97 -11.64 -14.30
N PHE A 185 0.30 -10.57 -13.86
CA PHE A 185 0.51 -10.00 -12.53
C PHE A 185 0.15 -11.00 -11.43
N ILE A 186 -1.03 -11.65 -11.50
CA ILE A 186 -1.45 -12.67 -10.53
C ILE A 186 -0.41 -13.80 -10.48
N ASP A 187 0.00 -14.32 -11.63
CA ASP A 187 1.00 -15.40 -11.71
C ASP A 187 2.33 -14.98 -11.07
N GLU A 188 2.74 -13.73 -11.25
CA GLU A 188 3.99 -13.23 -10.68
C GLU A 188 3.90 -13.13 -9.15
N VAL A 189 2.88 -12.46 -8.61
CA VAL A 189 2.78 -12.26 -7.15
C VAL A 189 2.53 -13.55 -6.38
N LYS A 190 1.87 -14.54 -7.00
CA LYS A 190 1.66 -15.88 -6.40
C LYS A 190 2.96 -16.65 -6.22
N LYS A 191 3.98 -16.44 -7.05
CA LYS A 191 5.32 -17.06 -6.87
C LYS A 191 5.97 -16.67 -5.55
N TYR A 192 5.61 -15.50 -5.03
CA TYR A 192 6.11 -14.96 -3.75
C TYR A 192 5.15 -15.20 -2.57
N GLY A 193 4.07 -15.96 -2.80
CA GLY A 193 3.10 -16.29 -1.75
C GLY A 193 2.15 -15.13 -1.38
N ALA A 194 2.08 -14.09 -2.20
CA ALA A 194 1.14 -12.99 -1.98
C ALA A 194 -0.30 -13.37 -2.39
N ASP A 195 -1.29 -12.82 -1.68
CA ASP A 195 -2.69 -13.01 -1.99
C ASP A 195 -3.24 -11.86 -2.84
N VAL A 196 -4.22 -12.17 -3.70
CA VAL A 196 -4.83 -11.21 -4.62
C VAL A 196 -6.35 -11.25 -4.51
N ALA A 197 -6.96 -10.12 -4.17
CA ALA A 197 -8.40 -9.91 -4.30
C ALA A 197 -8.68 -9.20 -5.64
N VAL A 198 -9.63 -9.72 -6.43
CA VAL A 198 -10.01 -9.12 -7.71
C VAL A 198 -11.28 -8.28 -7.54
N VAL A 199 -11.22 -7.02 -7.95
CA VAL A 199 -12.32 -6.06 -7.92
C VAL A 199 -12.69 -5.62 -9.33
N ILE A 200 -13.97 -5.73 -9.70
CA ILE A 200 -14.48 -5.26 -10.98
C ILE A 200 -14.97 -3.81 -10.81
N SER A 201 -14.29 -2.88 -11.47
CA SER A 201 -14.63 -1.45 -11.47
C SER A 201 -15.52 -1.06 -12.64
N LYS A 202 -16.05 0.18 -12.63
CA LYS A 202 -16.83 0.79 -13.72
C LYS A 202 -18.05 -0.04 -14.14
N VAL A 203 -18.66 -0.75 -13.21
CA VAL A 203 -19.87 -1.54 -13.48
C VAL A 203 -21.07 -0.67 -13.85
N ASP A 204 -21.04 0.60 -13.44
CA ASP A 204 -22.01 1.64 -13.82
C ASP A 204 -22.08 1.91 -15.33
N LYS A 205 -21.04 1.54 -16.08
CA LYS A 205 -20.99 1.65 -17.54
C LYS A 205 -21.61 0.46 -18.29
N LYS A 206 -22.14 -0.52 -17.57
CA LYS A 206 -22.75 -1.73 -18.13
C LYS A 206 -24.23 -1.79 -17.77
N SER A 207 -25.00 -2.52 -18.61
CA SER A 207 -26.39 -2.82 -18.28
C SER A 207 -26.44 -3.74 -17.04
N VAL A 208 -27.50 -3.62 -16.24
CA VAL A 208 -27.67 -4.46 -15.05
C VAL A 208 -27.70 -5.94 -15.42
N GLU A 209 -28.21 -6.27 -16.61
CA GLU A 209 -28.33 -7.63 -17.14
C GLU A 209 -26.96 -8.24 -17.48
N ASP A 210 -25.98 -7.42 -17.89
CA ASP A 210 -24.63 -7.87 -18.28
C ASP A 210 -23.72 -8.15 -17.09
N ILE A 211 -23.93 -7.46 -15.95
CA ILE A 211 -23.06 -7.53 -14.78
C ILE A 211 -22.87 -8.98 -14.26
N PRO A 212 -23.92 -9.80 -14.13
CA PRO A 212 -23.74 -11.18 -13.65
C PRO A 212 -22.84 -12.03 -14.57
N GLY A 213 -22.96 -11.85 -15.89
CA GLY A 213 -22.14 -12.55 -16.90
C GLY A 213 -20.67 -12.13 -16.83
N ILE A 214 -20.42 -10.84 -16.70
CA ILE A 214 -19.05 -10.30 -16.52
C ILE A 214 -18.44 -10.85 -15.22
N LYS A 215 -19.18 -10.78 -14.12
CA LYS A 215 -18.73 -11.30 -12.83
C LYS A 215 -18.38 -12.78 -12.91
N ALA A 216 -19.24 -13.60 -13.49
CA ALA A 216 -19.01 -15.04 -13.64
C ALA A 216 -17.75 -15.35 -14.50
N THR A 217 -17.52 -14.55 -15.56
CA THR A 217 -16.36 -14.71 -16.42
C THR A 217 -15.07 -14.36 -15.67
N VAL A 218 -15.04 -13.19 -15.00
CA VAL A 218 -13.88 -12.74 -14.21
C VAL A 218 -13.60 -13.72 -13.07
N GLU A 219 -14.63 -14.15 -12.35
CA GLU A 219 -14.51 -15.09 -11.24
C GLU A 219 -13.96 -16.45 -11.71
N LYS A 220 -14.45 -16.98 -12.83
CA LYS A 220 -13.95 -18.22 -13.41
C LYS A 220 -12.45 -18.15 -13.72
N ILE A 221 -12.01 -17.06 -14.33
CA ILE A 221 -10.59 -16.87 -14.66
C ILE A 221 -9.77 -16.64 -13.38
N ALA A 222 -10.23 -15.76 -12.48
CA ALA A 222 -9.54 -15.49 -11.23
C ALA A 222 -9.30 -16.78 -10.41
N ARG A 223 -10.28 -17.66 -10.30
CA ARG A 223 -10.14 -18.96 -9.59
C ARG A 223 -9.09 -19.87 -10.19
N LEU A 224 -8.80 -19.79 -11.49
CA LEU A 224 -7.73 -20.58 -12.13
C LEU A 224 -6.33 -20.15 -11.70
N TYR A 225 -6.15 -18.87 -11.39
CA TYR A 225 -4.83 -18.28 -11.11
C TYR A 225 -4.66 -17.91 -9.62
N VAL A 226 -5.71 -17.44 -8.94
CA VAL A 226 -5.63 -17.07 -7.51
C VAL A 226 -5.75 -18.30 -6.62
N GLY A 227 -6.45 -19.35 -7.06
CA GLY A 227 -6.77 -20.53 -6.28
C GLY A 227 -8.24 -20.54 -5.83
N SER A 228 -8.71 -21.71 -5.43
CA SER A 228 -10.10 -21.95 -4.99
C SER A 228 -10.12 -22.07 -3.47
N ASP A 229 -10.01 -20.97 -2.72
CA ASP A 229 -10.36 -20.94 -1.31
C ASP A 229 -11.68 -20.23 -1.10
#